data_6b48a7cc6f36b6b9aecac61aec2389c4
#
_entry.id   6b48a7cc6f36b6b9aecac61aec2389c4
#
_cell.length_a   1.000
_cell.length_b   1.000
_cell.length_c   1.000
_cell.angle_alpha   90.00
_cell.angle_beta   90.00
_cell.angle_gamma   90.00
#
_symmetry.space_group_name_H-M   'P 1'
#
loop_
_entity.id
_entity.type
_entity.pdbx_description
1 polymer ?
#
loop_
_entity_poly.entity_id
_entity_poly.type
_entity_poly.pdbx_seq_one_letter_code
_entity_poly.pdbx_strand_id
1 'polypeptide(L)'
;MTPAPKPAADEAPTTDAAAASAVVRGVLNDVASGLEGRAATASEHARPILEAGAMMARDPGLAMGIDTQLQAGKGLTNAVSSAVEEYCAMFESLGGYMAERVTDLRDVRDRAVARLLGQPEPGVPTLTVPSILAAHDLAPAETATRSTETCLGSVTA
;
A
#
# COMPACT_ATOMS: atom_id res chain seq x y z
N MET A 1 -14.44 1.79 -9.59
CA MET A 1 -13.39 1.68 -8.55
C MET A 1 -12.65 0.37 -8.69
N THR A 2 -11.34 0.41 -8.62
CA THR A 2 -10.52 -0.79 -8.72
C THR A 2 -10.57 -1.56 -7.40
N PRO A 3 -10.90 -2.85 -7.41
CA PRO A 3 -10.87 -3.62 -6.18
C PRO A 3 -9.44 -3.75 -5.64
N ALA A 4 -9.33 -3.99 -4.35
CA ALA A 4 -8.02 -4.20 -3.74
C ALA A 4 -7.34 -5.42 -4.37
N PRO A 5 -6.08 -5.30 -4.77
CA PRO A 5 -5.36 -6.42 -5.37
C PRO A 5 -5.14 -7.53 -4.34
N LYS A 6 -5.17 -8.75 -4.82
CA LYS A 6 -4.93 -9.91 -3.98
C LYS A 6 -3.63 -10.58 -4.40
N PRO A 7 -2.91 -11.20 -3.46
CA PRO A 7 -1.74 -11.98 -3.83
C PRO A 7 -2.12 -13.06 -4.84
N ALA A 8 -1.22 -13.34 -5.76
CA ALA A 8 -1.45 -14.38 -6.75
C ALA A 8 -1.40 -15.76 -6.08
N ALA A 9 -2.52 -16.49 -6.17
CA ALA A 9 -2.64 -17.79 -5.50
C ALA A 9 -1.69 -18.84 -6.10
N ASP A 10 -1.39 -18.70 -7.38
CA ASP A 10 -0.53 -19.62 -8.12
C ASP A 10 0.86 -19.02 -8.41
N GLU A 11 1.26 -18.06 -7.61
CA GLU A 11 2.55 -17.40 -7.74
C GLU A 11 3.70 -18.39 -7.55
N ALA A 12 4.71 -18.29 -8.42
CA ALA A 12 5.88 -19.14 -8.32
C ALA A 12 6.62 -18.90 -7.00
N PRO A 13 7.11 -19.99 -6.35
CA PRO A 13 7.90 -19.82 -5.13
C PRO A 13 9.17 -19.01 -5.40
N THR A 14 9.61 -18.27 -4.40
CA THR A 14 10.87 -17.56 -4.49
C THR A 14 12.03 -18.55 -4.40
N THR A 15 12.89 -18.56 -5.41
CA THR A 15 14.09 -19.40 -5.45
C THR A 15 15.35 -18.63 -5.09
N ASP A 16 15.33 -17.31 -5.23
CA ASP A 16 16.43 -16.42 -4.87
C ASP A 16 15.89 -15.33 -3.97
N ALA A 17 15.96 -15.57 -2.65
CA ALA A 17 15.42 -14.66 -1.67
C ALA A 17 16.12 -13.29 -1.68
N ALA A 18 17.42 -13.25 -1.97
CA ALA A 18 18.15 -11.99 -2.02
C ALA A 18 17.69 -11.10 -3.17
N ALA A 19 17.53 -11.70 -4.36
CA ALA A 19 17.01 -10.97 -5.52
C ALA A 19 15.56 -10.52 -5.30
N ALA A 20 14.73 -11.39 -4.74
CA ALA A 20 13.35 -11.07 -4.43
C ALA A 20 13.25 -9.94 -3.39
N SER A 21 14.08 -9.97 -2.37
CA SER A 21 14.16 -8.91 -1.36
C SER A 21 14.47 -7.56 -2.01
N ALA A 22 15.42 -7.51 -2.92
CA ALA A 22 15.78 -6.27 -3.62
C ALA A 22 14.60 -5.72 -4.41
N VAL A 23 13.85 -6.58 -5.10
CA VAL A 23 12.67 -6.19 -5.86
C VAL A 23 11.60 -5.60 -4.93
N VAL A 24 11.30 -6.30 -3.84
CA VAL A 24 10.27 -5.85 -2.89
C VAL A 24 10.67 -4.53 -2.23
N ARG A 25 11.92 -4.39 -1.82
CA ARG A 25 12.40 -3.14 -1.21
C ARG A 25 12.30 -1.97 -2.18
N GLY A 26 12.61 -2.19 -3.46
CA GLY A 26 12.42 -1.19 -4.50
C GLY A 26 10.96 -0.77 -4.64
N VAL A 27 10.05 -1.74 -4.64
CA VAL A 27 8.61 -1.47 -4.72
C VAL A 27 8.12 -0.70 -3.50
N LEU A 28 8.54 -1.11 -2.30
CA LEU A 28 8.15 -0.40 -1.08
C LEU A 28 8.67 1.03 -1.06
N ASN A 29 9.89 1.24 -1.53
CA ASN A 29 10.44 2.58 -1.65
C ASN A 29 9.65 3.44 -2.65
N ASP A 30 9.22 2.85 -3.76
CA ASP A 30 8.39 3.55 -4.74
C ASP A 30 7.03 3.92 -4.16
N VAL A 31 6.43 3.02 -3.38
CA VAL A 31 5.17 3.30 -2.66
C VAL A 31 5.37 4.47 -1.71
N ALA A 32 6.43 4.44 -0.92
CA ALA A 32 6.73 5.52 0.03
C ALA A 32 6.94 6.85 -0.68
N SER A 33 7.72 6.86 -1.75
CA SER A 33 7.97 8.09 -2.52
C SER A 33 6.69 8.64 -3.14
N GLY A 34 5.83 7.76 -3.63
CA GLY A 34 4.54 8.18 -4.18
C GLY A 34 3.63 8.81 -3.12
N LEU A 35 3.61 8.24 -1.93
CA LEU A 35 2.82 8.80 -0.82
C LEU A 35 3.39 10.14 -0.35
N GLU A 36 4.71 10.26 -0.28
CA GLU A 36 5.35 11.54 0.07
C GLU A 36 5.07 12.62 -0.97
N GLY A 37 5.09 12.26 -2.25
CA GLY A 37 4.75 13.20 -3.32
C GLY A 37 3.31 13.70 -3.21
N ARG A 38 2.39 12.83 -2.87
CA ARG A 38 0.99 13.22 -2.64
C ARG A 38 0.83 14.07 -1.37
N ALA A 39 1.61 13.76 -0.33
CA ALA A 39 1.58 14.53 0.91
C ALA A 39 1.99 15.98 0.68
N ALA A 40 2.91 16.22 -0.24
CA ALA A 40 3.41 17.57 -0.54
C ALA A 40 2.30 18.51 -1.03
N THR A 41 1.27 17.96 -1.69
CA THR A 41 0.15 18.74 -2.23
C THR A 41 -1.16 18.49 -1.50
N ALA A 42 -1.14 17.67 -0.46
CA ALA A 42 -2.34 17.33 0.29
C ALA A 42 -2.71 18.44 1.29
N SER A 43 -3.97 18.40 1.73
CA SER A 43 -4.44 19.28 2.81
C SER A 43 -3.69 18.97 4.11
N GLU A 44 -3.73 19.92 5.05
CA GLU A 44 -3.11 19.71 6.37
C GLU A 44 -3.69 18.51 7.10
N HIS A 45 -4.97 18.21 6.89
CA HIS A 45 -5.63 17.07 7.51
C HIS A 45 -5.16 15.75 6.91
N ALA A 46 -4.97 15.70 5.60
CA ALA A 46 -4.60 14.48 4.89
C ALA A 46 -3.10 14.18 4.93
N ARG A 47 -2.27 15.20 5.03
CA ARG A 47 -0.81 15.04 4.98
C ARG A 47 -0.26 14.07 6.00
N PRO A 48 -0.65 14.15 7.31
CA PRO A 48 -0.11 13.19 8.28
C PRO A 48 -0.45 11.74 7.96
N ILE A 49 -1.61 11.50 7.36
CA ILE A 49 -2.04 10.15 6.97
C ILE A 49 -1.12 9.60 5.89
N LEU A 50 -0.83 10.42 4.89
CA LEU A 50 0.06 10.03 3.77
C LEU A 50 1.49 9.81 4.25
N GLU A 51 1.97 10.69 5.12
CA GLU A 51 3.31 10.56 5.70
C GLU A 51 3.44 9.30 6.56
N ALA A 52 2.40 8.97 7.32
CA ALA A 52 2.39 7.74 8.11
C ALA A 52 2.49 6.51 7.21
N GLY A 53 1.75 6.50 6.10
CA GLY A 53 1.85 5.42 5.12
C GLY A 53 3.24 5.27 4.54
N ALA A 54 3.88 6.39 4.20
CA ALA A 54 5.24 6.39 3.68
C ALA A 54 6.24 5.83 4.70
N MET A 55 6.09 6.21 5.97
CA MET A 55 6.93 5.67 7.04
C MET A 55 6.75 4.16 7.20
N MET A 56 5.52 3.68 7.10
CA MET A 56 5.24 2.24 7.19
C MET A 56 5.89 1.49 6.03
N ALA A 57 5.85 2.05 4.82
CA ALA A 57 6.47 1.43 3.66
C ALA A 57 8.00 1.32 3.80
N ARG A 58 8.61 2.21 4.57
CA ARG A 58 10.06 2.21 4.82
C ARG A 58 10.46 1.55 6.13
N ASP A 59 9.52 0.96 6.86
CA ASP A 59 9.82 0.39 8.15
C ASP A 59 10.75 -0.82 8.04
N PRO A 60 11.93 -0.81 8.70
CA PRO A 60 12.86 -1.94 8.64
C PRO A 60 12.28 -3.25 9.17
N GLY A 61 11.42 -3.16 10.19
CA GLY A 61 10.77 -4.35 10.73
C GLY A 61 9.86 -5.03 9.72
N LEU A 62 9.12 -4.25 8.94
CA LEU A 62 8.30 -4.79 7.87
C LEU A 62 9.17 -5.45 6.80
N ALA A 63 10.24 -4.79 6.38
CA ALA A 63 11.17 -5.35 5.40
C ALA A 63 11.78 -6.67 5.86
N MET A 64 12.17 -6.76 7.13
CA MET A 64 12.71 -7.99 7.71
C MET A 64 11.66 -9.10 7.73
N GLY A 65 10.43 -8.78 8.06
CA GLY A 65 9.32 -9.73 8.04
C GLY A 65 9.09 -10.29 6.64
N ILE A 66 9.15 -9.43 5.63
CA ILE A 66 9.01 -9.85 4.24
C ILE A 66 10.17 -10.76 3.85
N ASP A 67 11.40 -10.40 4.22
CA ASP A 67 12.57 -11.23 3.93
C ASP A 67 12.42 -12.63 4.52
N THR A 68 11.91 -12.73 5.73
CA THR A 68 11.65 -14.03 6.38
C THR A 68 10.67 -14.87 5.56
N GLN A 69 9.60 -14.26 5.05
CA GLN A 69 8.63 -14.96 4.23
C GLN A 69 9.21 -15.39 2.88
N LEU A 70 10.07 -14.56 2.28
CA LEU A 70 10.75 -14.90 1.04
C LEU A 70 11.71 -16.07 1.24
N GLN A 71 12.44 -16.08 2.35
CA GLN A 71 13.34 -17.18 2.70
C GLN A 71 12.60 -18.49 2.96
N ALA A 72 11.34 -18.39 3.39
CA ALA A 72 10.47 -19.55 3.55
C ALA A 72 9.95 -20.08 2.20
N GLY A 73 10.26 -19.40 1.09
CA GLY A 73 9.89 -19.84 -0.24
C GLY A 73 8.61 -19.24 -0.80
N LYS A 74 7.97 -18.33 -0.10
CA LYS A 74 6.77 -17.66 -0.62
C LYS A 74 7.12 -16.76 -1.79
N GLY A 75 6.20 -16.65 -2.76
CA GLY A 75 6.35 -15.71 -3.86
C GLY A 75 6.24 -14.26 -3.39
N LEU A 76 6.55 -13.32 -4.29
CA LEU A 76 6.65 -11.90 -3.96
C LEU A 76 5.39 -11.33 -3.29
N THR A 77 4.24 -11.51 -3.92
CA THR A 77 3.00 -10.93 -3.40
C THR A 77 2.52 -11.64 -2.14
N ASN A 78 2.71 -12.95 -2.07
CA ASN A 78 2.33 -13.72 -0.89
C ASN A 78 3.23 -13.40 0.30
N ALA A 79 4.51 -13.18 0.07
CA ALA A 79 5.45 -12.79 1.13
C ALA A 79 5.07 -11.43 1.73
N VAL A 80 4.76 -10.45 0.87
CA VAL A 80 4.34 -9.13 1.33
C VAL A 80 3.04 -9.23 2.14
N SER A 81 2.05 -9.94 1.62
CA SER A 81 0.76 -10.08 2.30
C SER A 81 0.88 -10.78 3.64
N SER A 82 1.65 -11.87 3.69
CA SER A 82 1.84 -12.61 4.95
C SER A 82 2.56 -11.76 6.00
N ALA A 83 3.60 -11.05 5.62
CA ALA A 83 4.35 -10.20 6.54
C ALA A 83 3.48 -9.07 7.08
N VAL A 84 2.68 -8.45 6.22
CA VAL A 84 1.78 -7.36 6.65
C VAL A 84 0.71 -7.89 7.60
N GLU A 85 0.12 -9.05 7.31
CA GLU A 85 -0.91 -9.61 8.20
C GLU A 85 -0.32 -9.99 9.57
N GLU A 86 0.88 -10.51 9.62
CA GLU A 86 1.55 -10.78 10.90
C GLU A 86 1.80 -9.48 11.68
N TYR A 87 2.22 -8.44 10.99
CA TYR A 87 2.45 -7.14 11.59
C TYR A 87 1.14 -6.53 12.10
N CYS A 88 0.08 -6.66 11.32
CA CYS A 88 -1.26 -6.20 11.71
C CYS A 88 -1.74 -6.92 12.97
N ALA A 89 -1.57 -8.24 13.03
CA ALA A 89 -1.95 -9.02 14.20
C ALA A 89 -1.20 -8.56 15.46
N MET A 90 0.08 -8.24 15.31
CA MET A 90 0.87 -7.71 16.41
C MET A 90 0.33 -6.37 16.90
N PHE A 91 0.03 -5.46 15.99
CA PHE A 91 -0.53 -4.16 16.37
C PHE A 91 -1.92 -4.28 16.98
N GLU A 92 -2.75 -5.16 16.46
CA GLU A 92 -4.07 -5.40 17.02
C GLU A 92 -3.98 -5.94 18.46
N SER A 93 -3.00 -6.79 18.72
CA SER A 93 -2.79 -7.32 20.08
C SER A 93 -2.33 -6.26 21.07
N LEU A 94 -1.66 -5.22 20.60
CA LEU A 94 -1.26 -4.08 21.42
C LEU A 94 -2.43 -3.13 21.70
N GLY A 95 -3.44 -3.14 20.83
CA GLY A 95 -4.66 -2.36 21.00
C GLY A 95 -4.48 -0.85 20.90
N GLY A 96 -5.57 -0.13 21.13
CA GLY A 96 -5.58 1.31 21.22
C GLY A 96 -4.99 2.01 20.01
N TYR A 97 -4.09 2.94 20.25
CA TYR A 97 -3.45 3.74 19.22
C TYR A 97 -2.75 2.89 18.14
N MET A 98 -2.12 1.79 18.52
CA MET A 98 -1.39 0.96 17.58
C MET A 98 -2.33 0.23 16.59
N ALA A 99 -3.56 -0.05 17.00
CA ALA A 99 -4.55 -0.70 16.13
C ALA A 99 -4.91 0.17 14.93
N GLU A 100 -4.79 1.49 15.03
CA GLU A 100 -5.04 2.40 13.91
C GLU A 100 -4.03 2.24 12.78
N ARG A 101 -2.83 1.78 13.10
CA ARG A 101 -1.78 1.55 12.11
C ARG A 101 -2.08 0.38 11.18
N VAL A 102 -2.99 -0.49 11.56
CA VAL A 102 -3.37 -1.64 10.74
C VAL A 102 -3.93 -1.19 9.39
N THR A 103 -4.76 -0.16 9.37
CA THR A 103 -5.31 0.38 8.12
C THR A 103 -4.20 0.90 7.20
N ASP A 104 -3.23 1.62 7.77
CA ASP A 104 -2.11 2.17 7.00
C ASP A 104 -1.25 1.04 6.41
N LEU A 105 -0.99 -0.01 7.20
CA LEU A 105 -0.23 -1.17 6.74
C LEU A 105 -0.93 -1.89 5.60
N ARG A 106 -2.24 -2.07 5.70
CA ARG A 106 -3.02 -2.73 4.65
C ARG A 106 -3.04 -1.92 3.37
N ASP A 107 -3.10 -0.59 3.49
CA ASP A 107 -3.02 0.29 2.32
C ASP A 107 -1.65 0.14 1.62
N VAL A 108 -0.57 0.15 2.39
CA VAL A 108 0.77 -0.05 1.85
C VAL A 108 0.88 -1.41 1.16
N ARG A 109 0.36 -2.46 1.78
CA ARG A 109 0.33 -3.81 1.19
C ARG A 109 -0.38 -3.79 -0.16
N ASP A 110 -1.56 -3.20 -0.22
CA ASP A 110 -2.35 -3.19 -1.44
C ASP A 110 -1.63 -2.45 -2.57
N ARG A 111 -0.97 -1.35 -2.25
CA ARG A 111 -0.19 -0.60 -3.23
C ARG A 111 1.03 -1.39 -3.71
N ALA A 112 1.72 -2.05 -2.78
CA ALA A 112 2.90 -2.87 -3.13
C ALA A 112 2.51 -4.09 -3.96
N VAL A 113 1.43 -4.78 -3.59
CA VAL A 113 0.95 -5.94 -4.34
C VAL A 113 0.51 -5.53 -5.74
N ALA A 114 -0.18 -4.41 -5.88
CA ALA A 114 -0.58 -3.90 -7.20
C ALA A 114 0.64 -3.66 -8.08
N ARG A 115 1.67 -3.02 -7.56
CA ARG A 115 2.91 -2.77 -8.32
C ARG A 115 3.61 -4.06 -8.71
N LEU A 116 3.66 -5.04 -7.81
CA LEU A 116 4.27 -6.33 -8.09
C LEU A 116 3.53 -7.12 -9.17
N LEU A 117 2.21 -6.95 -9.24
CA LEU A 117 1.37 -7.59 -10.24
C LEU A 117 1.27 -6.80 -11.55
N GLY A 118 1.86 -5.61 -11.61
CA GLY A 118 1.75 -4.74 -12.78
C GLY A 118 0.36 -4.14 -12.95
N GLN A 119 -0.40 -4.03 -11.86
CA GLN A 119 -1.74 -3.45 -11.85
C GLN A 119 -1.70 -2.01 -11.33
N PRO A 120 -2.70 -1.18 -11.66
CA PRO A 120 -2.82 0.14 -11.06
C PRO A 120 -2.98 0.03 -9.54
N GLU A 121 -2.41 0.99 -8.82
CA GLU A 121 -2.62 1.04 -7.37
C GLU A 121 -4.11 1.22 -7.07
N PRO A 122 -4.61 0.64 -5.95
CA PRO A 122 -6.02 0.76 -5.60
C PRO A 122 -6.40 2.19 -5.28
N GLY A 123 -7.68 2.50 -5.43
CA GLY A 123 -8.22 3.78 -5.07
C GLY A 123 -8.51 4.66 -6.27
N VAL A 124 -8.00 5.88 -6.27
CA VAL A 124 -8.27 6.83 -7.35
C VAL A 124 -7.51 6.41 -8.60
N PRO A 125 -8.21 6.05 -9.68
CA PRO A 125 -7.54 5.66 -10.91
C PRO A 125 -6.81 6.86 -11.52
N THR A 126 -5.80 6.57 -12.35
CA THR A 126 -5.17 7.61 -13.13
C THR A 126 -6.18 8.12 -14.15
N LEU A 127 -6.50 9.41 -14.06
CA LEU A 127 -7.50 10.02 -14.91
C LEU A 127 -6.82 10.63 -16.13
N THR A 128 -7.05 10.03 -17.28
CA THR A 128 -6.64 10.61 -18.57
C THR A 128 -7.75 11.45 -19.16
N VAL A 129 -8.98 11.19 -18.74
CA VAL A 129 -10.17 11.99 -19.08
C VAL A 129 -10.96 12.21 -17.81
N PRO A 130 -11.73 13.31 -17.73
CA PRO A 130 -12.58 13.54 -16.58
C PRO A 130 -13.57 12.38 -16.41
N SER A 131 -13.72 11.92 -15.19
CA SER A 131 -14.71 10.91 -14.86
C SER A 131 -15.23 11.16 -13.45
N ILE A 132 -16.45 10.68 -13.21
CA ILE A 132 -17.08 10.82 -11.91
C ILE A 132 -16.64 9.65 -11.03
N LEU A 133 -16.11 9.95 -9.86
CA LEU A 133 -15.74 8.95 -8.89
C LEU A 133 -16.83 8.86 -7.84
N ALA A 134 -17.45 7.69 -7.77
CA ALA A 134 -18.43 7.39 -6.72
C ALA A 134 -17.92 6.18 -5.97
N ALA A 135 -17.19 6.41 -4.89
CA ALA A 135 -16.60 5.35 -4.11
C ALA A 135 -16.84 5.60 -2.64
N HIS A 136 -17.14 4.54 -1.91
CA HIS A 136 -17.47 4.64 -0.51
C HIS A 136 -16.32 4.21 0.41
N ASP A 137 -15.55 3.24 0.02
CA ASP A 137 -14.54 2.62 0.87
C ASP A 137 -13.13 2.94 0.40
N LEU A 138 -12.83 4.23 0.28
CA LEU A 138 -11.48 4.67 -0.06
C LEU A 138 -10.58 4.61 1.18
N ALA A 139 -9.37 4.12 0.98
CA ALA A 139 -8.34 4.24 2.01
C ALA A 139 -8.02 5.73 2.24
N PRO A 140 -7.50 6.10 3.43
CA PRO A 140 -7.22 7.51 3.73
C PRO A 140 -6.34 8.21 2.70
N ALA A 141 -5.31 7.53 2.20
CA ALA A 141 -4.43 8.10 1.18
C ALA A 141 -5.17 8.40 -0.13
N GLU A 142 -6.11 7.54 -0.50
CA GLU A 142 -6.91 7.73 -1.69
C GLU A 142 -7.86 8.91 -1.56
N THR A 143 -8.47 9.04 -0.41
CA THR A 143 -9.34 10.18 -0.11
C THR A 143 -8.58 11.49 -0.20
N ALA A 144 -7.37 11.53 0.33
CA ALA A 144 -6.52 12.71 0.26
C ALA A 144 -6.15 13.07 -1.19
N THR A 145 -5.86 12.07 -2.01
CA THR A 145 -5.53 12.27 -3.41
C THR A 145 -6.71 12.86 -4.18
N ARG A 146 -7.92 12.45 -3.84
CA ARG A 146 -9.13 12.95 -4.52
C ARG A 146 -9.39 14.42 -4.28
N SER A 147 -8.78 15.03 -3.29
CA SER A 147 -8.90 16.46 -3.05
C SER A 147 -8.11 17.29 -4.06
N THR A 148 -7.35 16.67 -4.94
CA THR A 148 -6.55 17.37 -5.93
C THR A 148 -7.34 17.65 -7.21
N GLU A 149 -6.79 18.53 -8.03
CA GLU A 149 -7.40 18.92 -9.31
C GLU A 149 -7.43 17.80 -10.34
N THR A 150 -6.65 16.74 -10.14
CA THR A 150 -6.66 15.61 -11.07
C THR A 150 -7.97 14.85 -11.07
N CYS A 151 -8.83 15.08 -10.09
CA CYS A 151 -10.14 14.48 -10.01
C CYS A 151 -11.22 15.40 -10.52
N LEU A 152 -11.01 15.98 -11.70
CA LEU A 152 -12.02 16.84 -12.34
C LEU A 152 -13.31 16.06 -12.56
N GLY A 153 -14.41 16.67 -12.19
CA GLY A 153 -15.72 16.02 -12.30
C GLY A 153 -15.98 14.98 -11.24
N SER A 154 -15.10 14.84 -10.26
CA SER A 154 -15.31 13.92 -9.16
C SER A 154 -16.50 14.39 -8.33
N VAL A 155 -17.43 13.47 -8.10
CA VAL A 155 -18.53 13.69 -7.18
C VAL A 155 -18.25 12.88 -5.94
N THR A 156 -18.01 13.57 -4.84
CA THR A 156 -17.72 12.93 -3.56
C THR A 156 -18.95 12.88 -2.68
N ALA A 157 -20.06 12.82 -3.32
CA ALA A 157 -21.31 12.74 -2.60
C ALA A 157 -21.34 11.51 -1.71
#